data_49e98ea636b6b26fd74782f7083d89f4
#
_entry.id   49e98ea636b6b26fd74782f7083d89f4
#
_cell.length_a   1.000
_cell.length_b   1.000
_cell.length_c   1.000
_cell.angle_alpha   90.00
_cell.angle_beta   90.00
_cell.angle_gamma   90.00
#
_symmetry.space_group_name_H-M   'P 1'
#
loop_
_entity.id
_entity.type
_entity.pdbx_description
1 polymer ?
#
loop_
_entity_poly.entity_id
_entity_poly.type
_entity_poly.pdbx_seq_one_letter_code
_entity_poly.pdbx_strand_id
1 'polypeptide(L)'
;MGYRNHDYKCGCGPKPPYYPGPKPRPRPRPCPPPAQTHTHEFVGSTQLAGDIIHNHRFAGVSSEAIKRGRSHTHAILVNSDFFLSHFHEVAAESGPAIPVGEGRHVHFVCGETTFNAGHDHEFIFAMLIE
;
A
#
# COMPACT_ATOMS: atom_id res chain seq x y z
N MET A 1 -19.53 -18.70 -2.77
CA MET A 1 -19.25 -18.44 -3.13
C MET A 1 -18.95 -18.02 -3.42
N GLY A 2 -18.70 -18.19 -3.12
CA GLY A 2 -18.28 -17.76 -3.62
C GLY A 2 -17.82 -17.43 -3.36
N TYR A 3 -17.55 -17.40 -3.15
CA TYR A 3 -16.82 -17.15 -3.12
C TYR A 3 -16.42 -16.94 -3.39
N ARG A 4 -16.18 -17.14 -3.25
CA ARG A 4 -15.31 -17.19 -3.57
C ARG A 4 -15.06 -17.29 -4.22
N ASN A 5 -14.71 -17.44 -4.44
CA ASN A 5 -14.26 -17.57 -5.04
C ASN A 5 -13.90 -17.63 -5.25
N HIS A 6 -13.37 -18.04 -5.21
CA HIS A 6 -12.65 -18.20 -5.22
C HIS A 6 -11.95 -18.14 -5.43
N ASP A 7 -11.44 -18.17 -5.56
CA ASP A 7 -10.49 -18.24 -5.55
C ASP A 7 -9.70 -17.98 -4.92
N TYR A 8 -9.13 -17.94 -4.58
CA TYR A 8 -8.39 -17.71 -3.79
C TYR A 8 -7.51 -17.67 -3.32
N LYS A 9 -7.39 -17.68 -3.54
CA LYS A 9 -6.51 -17.49 -2.91
C LYS A 9 -5.54 -17.68 -1.84
N CYS A 10 -5.50 -18.34 -0.86
CA CYS A 10 -4.52 -18.59 0.16
C CYS A 10 -3.60 -19.76 -0.17
N GLY A 11 -3.59 -20.19 -1.41
CA GLY A 11 -2.69 -21.24 -1.85
C GLY A 11 -3.14 -22.64 -1.55
N CYS A 12 -4.31 -22.81 -0.98
CA CYS A 12 -4.81 -24.15 -0.67
C CYS A 12 -5.47 -24.83 -1.84
N GLY A 13 -5.76 -24.10 -2.88
CA GLY A 13 -6.46 -24.67 -4.02
C GLY A 13 -7.91 -24.97 -3.72
N PRO A 14 -8.62 -25.52 -4.68
CA PRO A 14 -10.01 -25.86 -4.48
C PRO A 14 -10.16 -27.03 -3.52
N LYS A 15 -11.24 -27.04 -2.79
CA LYS A 15 -11.54 -28.17 -1.93
C LYS A 15 -11.81 -29.39 -2.78
N PRO A 16 -11.30 -30.54 -2.36
CA PRO A 16 -11.68 -31.76 -3.05
C PRO A 16 -13.17 -32.06 -2.88
N PRO A 17 -13.79 -32.66 -3.85
CA PRO A 17 -15.19 -33.04 -3.70
C PRO A 17 -15.35 -34.04 -2.57
N TYR A 18 -16.51 -34.00 -1.94
CA TYR A 18 -16.84 -34.95 -0.92
C TYR A 18 -17.20 -36.30 -1.55
N TYR A 19 -16.58 -37.36 -1.09
CA TYR A 19 -16.88 -38.70 -1.51
C TYR A 19 -17.47 -39.45 -0.33
N PRO A 20 -18.72 -39.93 -0.45
CA PRO A 20 -19.31 -40.71 0.64
C PRO A 20 -18.75 -42.09 0.63
N GLY A 21 -17.56 -42.28 1.10
CA GLY A 21 -16.96 -43.58 1.20
C GLY A 21 -17.12 -44.15 2.58
N PRO A 22 -16.78 -45.42 2.76
CA PRO A 22 -16.86 -46.05 4.08
C PRO A 22 -15.89 -45.41 5.06
N LYS A 23 -14.87 -44.79 4.58
CA LYS A 23 -13.94 -44.05 5.40
C LYS A 23 -13.77 -42.67 4.85
N PRO A 24 -14.50 -41.71 5.36
CA PRO A 24 -14.29 -40.35 4.89
C PRO A 24 -12.90 -39.93 5.23
N ARG A 25 -12.23 -39.37 4.25
CA ARG A 25 -10.93 -38.76 4.48
C ARG A 25 -11.07 -37.65 5.47
N PRO A 26 -10.07 -37.48 6.36
CA PRO A 26 -10.09 -36.27 7.17
C PRO A 26 -10.15 -35.06 6.26
N ARG A 27 -10.98 -34.13 6.60
CA ARG A 27 -11.04 -32.88 5.86
C ARG A 27 -9.70 -32.22 5.88
N PRO A 28 -9.19 -31.78 4.74
CA PRO A 28 -8.01 -30.95 4.78
C PRO A 28 -8.30 -29.73 5.61
N ARG A 29 -7.31 -29.30 6.35
CA ARG A 29 -7.44 -28.09 7.11
C ARG A 29 -7.76 -26.95 6.17
N PRO A 30 -8.76 -26.11 6.48
CA PRO A 30 -8.98 -24.94 5.65
C PRO A 30 -7.77 -24.02 5.71
N CYS A 31 -7.47 -23.35 4.61
CA CYS A 31 -6.46 -22.34 4.61
C CYS A 31 -6.85 -21.24 5.58
N PRO A 32 -5.93 -20.75 6.40
CA PRO A 32 -6.24 -19.54 7.14
C PRO A 32 -6.51 -18.42 6.14
N PRO A 33 -7.40 -17.48 6.48
CA PRO A 33 -7.56 -16.30 5.62
C PRO A 33 -6.24 -15.57 5.53
N PRO A 34 -5.97 -14.90 4.40
CA PRO A 34 -4.75 -14.11 4.31
C PRO A 34 -4.75 -13.10 5.43
N ALA A 35 -3.66 -13.07 6.18
CA ALA A 35 -3.52 -12.11 7.26
C ALA A 35 -3.26 -10.74 6.66
N GLN A 36 -3.98 -9.77 7.15
CA GLN A 36 -3.67 -8.39 6.80
C GLN A 36 -2.32 -8.07 7.42
N THR A 37 -1.41 -7.54 6.64
CA THR A 37 -0.15 -7.08 7.16
C THR A 37 -0.38 -5.73 7.83
N HIS A 38 0.44 -4.77 7.56
CA HIS A 38 0.24 -3.45 8.16
C HIS A 38 0.27 -2.40 7.06
N THR A 39 -0.28 -1.25 7.38
CA THR A 39 -0.23 -0.07 6.52
C THR A 39 0.36 1.07 7.33
N HIS A 40 0.72 2.14 6.64
CA HIS A 40 1.19 3.35 7.30
C HIS A 40 0.32 4.51 6.88
N GLU A 41 -0.02 5.34 7.82
CA GLU A 41 -0.62 6.63 7.51
C GLU A 41 0.46 7.59 7.10
N PHE A 42 0.10 8.54 6.28
CA PHE A 42 1.07 9.54 5.87
C PHE A 42 0.39 10.87 5.63
N VAL A 43 1.16 11.91 5.82
CA VAL A 43 0.79 13.26 5.49
C VAL A 43 2.05 13.92 4.95
N GLY A 44 1.91 14.71 3.91
CA GLY A 44 3.07 15.34 3.30
C GLY A 44 2.73 16.61 2.58
N SER A 45 3.77 17.30 2.21
CA SER A 45 3.69 18.50 1.38
C SER A 45 4.68 18.35 0.24
N THR A 46 4.28 18.83 -0.93
CA THR A 46 5.22 18.91 -2.04
C THR A 46 6.16 20.09 -1.83
N GLN A 47 7.23 20.09 -2.58
CA GLN A 47 8.11 21.24 -2.63
C GLN A 47 7.49 22.31 -3.51
N LEU A 48 7.99 23.53 -3.36
CA LEU A 48 7.49 24.67 -4.11
C LEU A 48 7.84 24.54 -5.59
N ALA A 49 6.92 24.91 -6.45
CA ALA A 49 7.13 24.88 -7.89
C ALA A 49 6.04 25.71 -8.58
N GLY A 50 6.15 25.83 -9.92
CA GLY A 50 5.17 26.51 -10.73
C GLY A 50 5.54 27.94 -11.04
N ASP A 51 4.89 28.50 -12.07
CA ASP A 51 5.08 29.91 -12.41
C ASP A 51 4.65 30.81 -11.26
N ILE A 52 3.52 30.48 -10.65
CA ILE A 52 3.12 31.07 -9.37
C ILE A 52 3.60 30.07 -8.34
N ILE A 53 4.59 30.46 -7.55
CA ILE A 53 5.25 29.55 -6.60
C ILE A 53 4.24 29.11 -5.55
N HIS A 54 4.06 27.80 -5.44
CA HIS A 54 3.11 27.21 -4.50
C HIS A 54 3.51 25.77 -4.22
N ASN A 55 2.84 25.15 -3.25
CA ASN A 55 2.96 23.71 -3.00
C ASN A 55 1.56 23.15 -2.76
N HIS A 56 1.52 21.84 -2.66
CA HIS A 56 0.28 21.11 -2.38
C HIS A 56 0.50 20.22 -1.17
N ARG A 57 -0.58 19.84 -0.52
CA ARG A 57 -0.58 18.91 0.60
C ARG A 57 -1.35 17.68 0.24
N PHE A 58 -1.01 16.58 0.91
CA PHE A 58 -1.68 15.32 0.67
C PHE A 58 -1.60 14.48 1.93
N ALA A 59 -2.52 13.52 2.02
CA ALA A 59 -2.58 12.61 3.15
C ALA A 59 -3.25 11.31 2.70
N GLY A 60 -2.94 10.23 3.37
CA GLY A 60 -3.57 8.97 3.03
C GLY A 60 -3.02 7.83 3.84
N VAL A 61 -3.35 6.62 3.38
CA VAL A 61 -2.90 5.37 3.97
C VAL A 61 -2.26 4.57 2.85
N SER A 62 -1.12 3.96 3.15
CA SER A 62 -0.37 3.19 2.17
C SER A 62 -1.04 1.85 1.88
N SER A 63 -0.52 1.15 0.89
CA SER A 63 -0.85 -0.24 0.69
C SER A 63 -0.30 -1.07 1.83
N GLU A 64 -0.72 -2.34 1.88
CA GLU A 64 -0.08 -3.30 2.77
C GLU A 64 1.36 -3.52 2.33
N ALA A 65 2.11 -4.21 3.18
CA ALA A 65 3.53 -4.42 2.95
C ALA A 65 3.75 -5.23 1.67
N ILE A 66 4.70 -4.78 0.88
CA ILE A 66 5.15 -5.46 -0.33
C ILE A 66 6.52 -6.03 -0.02
N LYS A 67 6.62 -7.34 -0.07
CA LYS A 67 7.87 -8.00 0.32
C LYS A 67 8.99 -7.65 -0.65
N ARG A 68 10.11 -7.21 -0.10
CA ARG A 68 11.31 -6.87 -0.88
C ARG A 68 12.51 -7.46 -0.16
N GLY A 69 12.92 -8.69 -0.55
CA GLY A 69 14.02 -9.36 0.11
C GLY A 69 13.76 -9.57 1.58
N ARG A 70 14.62 -9.07 2.44
CA ARG A 70 14.46 -9.19 3.88
C ARG A 70 13.68 -8.05 4.49
N SER A 71 13.26 -7.10 3.68
CA SER A 71 12.51 -5.95 4.14
C SER A 71 11.19 -5.91 3.40
N HIS A 72 10.54 -4.78 3.45
CA HIS A 72 9.29 -4.56 2.74
C HIS A 72 9.17 -3.09 2.42
N THR A 73 8.29 -2.80 1.48
CA THR A 73 7.96 -1.44 1.08
C THR A 73 6.45 -1.29 1.05
N HIS A 74 5.99 -0.09 0.77
CA HIS A 74 4.57 0.21 0.64
C HIS A 74 4.38 1.11 -0.56
N ALA A 75 3.24 0.97 -1.22
CA ALA A 75 2.87 1.84 -2.33
C ALA A 75 1.91 2.90 -1.80
N ILE A 76 1.99 4.08 -2.38
CA ILE A 76 1.03 5.15 -2.08
C ILE A 76 0.41 5.64 -3.37
N LEU A 77 -0.82 6.10 -3.27
CA LEU A 77 -1.53 6.70 -4.39
C LEU A 77 -2.63 7.60 -3.82
N VAL A 78 -2.44 8.89 -3.96
CA VAL A 78 -3.43 9.86 -3.50
C VAL A 78 -3.43 11.06 -4.44
N ASN A 79 -4.46 11.86 -4.34
CA ASN A 79 -4.49 13.17 -4.98
C ASN A 79 -4.08 14.22 -3.96
N SER A 80 -3.41 15.25 -4.45
CA SER A 80 -3.10 16.39 -3.61
C SER A 80 -4.36 17.23 -3.38
N ASP A 81 -4.24 18.24 -2.52
CA ASP A 81 -5.33 19.19 -2.36
C ASP A 81 -5.49 19.98 -3.65
N PHE A 82 -6.66 20.60 -3.79
CA PHE A 82 -7.00 21.43 -4.94
C PHE A 82 -6.64 22.88 -4.58
N PHE A 83 -5.66 23.41 -5.30
CA PHE A 83 -5.16 24.74 -5.05
C PHE A 83 -4.75 25.38 -6.37
N LEU A 84 -5.03 26.64 -6.56
CA LEU A 84 -4.77 27.37 -7.80
C LEU A 84 -5.40 26.63 -9.00
N SER A 85 -6.62 26.19 -8.80
CA SER A 85 -7.46 25.54 -9.84
C SER A 85 -6.90 24.23 -10.37
N HIS A 86 -6.05 23.54 -9.61
CA HIS A 86 -5.55 22.24 -10.04
C HIS A 86 -5.13 21.39 -8.86
N PHE A 87 -4.90 20.11 -9.13
CA PHE A 87 -4.33 19.16 -8.19
C PHE A 87 -3.40 18.23 -8.96
N HIS A 88 -2.60 17.50 -8.23
CA HIS A 88 -1.68 16.51 -8.80
C HIS A 88 -1.92 15.16 -8.14
N GLU A 89 -1.60 14.10 -8.87
CA GLU A 89 -1.57 12.77 -8.27
C GLU A 89 -0.20 12.50 -7.70
N VAL A 90 -0.18 11.81 -6.57
CA VAL A 90 1.05 11.45 -5.88
C VAL A 90 1.07 9.94 -5.80
N ALA A 91 2.00 9.30 -6.50
CA ALA A 91 2.13 7.86 -6.53
C ALA A 91 3.59 7.50 -6.43
N ALA A 92 3.90 6.57 -5.54
CA ALA A 92 5.28 6.15 -5.36
C ALA A 92 5.31 4.85 -4.56
N GLU A 93 6.45 4.17 -4.61
CA GLU A 93 6.76 3.08 -3.71
C GLU A 93 7.78 3.59 -2.70
N SER A 94 7.59 3.25 -1.44
CA SER A 94 8.48 3.70 -0.38
C SER A 94 9.82 2.99 -0.44
N GLY A 95 10.78 3.50 0.31
CA GLY A 95 12.01 2.78 0.60
C GLY A 95 11.78 1.67 1.60
N PRO A 96 12.85 0.97 1.97
CA PRO A 96 12.73 -0.14 2.93
C PRO A 96 12.42 0.37 4.33
N ALA A 97 12.05 -0.55 5.21
CA ALA A 97 11.72 -0.24 6.58
C ALA A 97 12.94 0.28 7.32
N ILE A 98 12.74 1.32 8.11
CA ILE A 98 13.78 1.91 8.95
C ILE A 98 13.34 1.74 10.40
N PRO A 99 14.01 0.88 11.17
CA PRO A 99 13.60 0.65 12.55
C PRO A 99 13.75 1.91 13.40
N VAL A 100 12.77 2.12 14.26
CA VAL A 100 12.79 3.26 15.18
C VAL A 100 12.65 2.79 16.64
N GLY A 101 12.84 1.49 16.89
CA GLY A 101 12.81 0.95 18.25
C GLY A 101 11.51 0.21 18.54
N GLU A 102 11.56 -0.72 19.51
CA GLU A 102 10.39 -1.43 20.01
C GLU A 102 9.63 -2.17 18.92
N GLY A 103 10.34 -2.68 17.91
CA GLY A 103 9.70 -3.39 16.81
C GLY A 103 8.95 -2.51 15.83
N ARG A 104 9.08 -1.21 15.94
CA ARG A 104 8.37 -0.26 15.09
C ARG A 104 9.30 0.31 14.03
N HIS A 105 8.72 0.85 12.99
CA HIS A 105 9.53 1.32 11.85
C HIS A 105 8.80 2.43 11.10
N VAL A 106 9.56 3.09 10.24
CA VAL A 106 9.04 4.09 9.31
C VAL A 106 9.60 3.79 7.93
N HIS A 107 9.04 4.45 6.93
CA HIS A 107 9.51 4.39 5.54
C HIS A 107 9.62 5.79 5.01
N PHE A 108 10.70 6.05 4.29
CA PHE A 108 10.80 7.29 3.51
C PHE A 108 10.19 7.09 2.14
N VAL A 109 9.59 8.15 1.62
CA VAL A 109 9.01 8.17 0.28
C VAL A 109 9.48 9.44 -0.41
N CYS A 110 9.95 9.30 -1.65
CA CYS A 110 10.30 10.47 -2.45
C CYS A 110 9.87 10.22 -3.88
N GLY A 111 9.68 11.29 -4.61
CA GLY A 111 9.27 11.21 -6.00
C GLY A 111 8.79 12.54 -6.52
N GLU A 112 8.05 12.48 -7.60
CA GLU A 112 7.49 13.65 -8.26
C GLU A 112 6.01 13.39 -8.49
N THR A 113 5.22 14.45 -8.43
CA THR A 113 3.80 14.36 -8.75
C THR A 113 3.61 14.23 -10.25
N THR A 114 2.38 13.98 -10.67
CA THR A 114 2.05 14.08 -12.09
C THR A 114 2.26 15.50 -12.57
N PHE A 115 2.50 15.61 -13.87
CA PHE A 115 2.67 16.91 -14.53
C PHE A 115 1.28 17.40 -14.90
N ASN A 116 0.86 18.49 -14.24
CA ASN A 116 -0.44 19.10 -14.47
C ASN A 116 -0.28 20.60 -14.43
N ALA A 117 -1.09 21.30 -15.21
CA ALA A 117 -1.11 22.76 -15.21
C ALA A 117 0.29 23.34 -15.48
N GLY A 118 1.08 22.65 -16.32
CA GLY A 118 2.38 23.14 -16.77
C GLY A 118 3.53 22.90 -15.82
N HIS A 119 3.34 22.12 -14.75
CA HIS A 119 4.42 21.87 -13.81
C HIS A 119 4.17 20.57 -13.03
N ASP A 120 5.19 20.13 -12.31
CA ASP A 120 5.09 19.08 -11.30
C ASP A 120 5.80 19.55 -10.04
N HIS A 121 5.69 18.75 -9.00
CA HIS A 121 6.32 19.05 -7.72
C HIS A 121 7.07 17.81 -7.25
N GLU A 122 8.21 18.04 -6.62
CA GLU A 122 8.92 16.98 -5.93
C GLU A 122 8.39 16.86 -4.52
N PHE A 123 8.55 15.68 -3.95
CA PHE A 123 8.17 15.45 -2.56
C PHE A 123 9.13 14.47 -1.90
N ILE A 124 9.31 14.63 -0.61
CA ILE A 124 9.98 13.66 0.23
C ILE A 124 9.36 13.75 1.62
N PHE A 125 9.04 12.61 2.19
CA PHE A 125 8.42 12.57 3.52
C PHE A 125 8.63 11.21 4.13
N ALA A 126 8.34 11.09 5.42
CA ALA A 126 8.36 9.82 6.13
C ALA A 126 6.94 9.46 6.50
N MET A 127 6.60 8.18 6.34
CA MET A 127 5.32 7.69 6.81
C MET A 127 5.33 7.62 8.33
N LEU A 128 4.15 7.63 8.93
CA LEU A 128 4.05 7.60 10.38
C LEU A 128 4.48 6.25 10.92
N ILE A 129 4.85 6.24 12.19
CA ILE A 129 5.37 5.04 12.85
C ILE A 129 4.29 3.98 12.94
N GLU A 130 4.69 2.76 12.62
CA GLU A 130 3.77 1.63 12.70
C GLU A 130 4.43 0.44 13.36
#